data_30c60af317f5ec858c4ea196bd78a486
#
_entry.id   30c60af317f5ec858c4ea196bd78a486
#
_cell.length_a   1.000
_cell.length_b   1.000
_cell.length_c   1.000
_cell.angle_alpha   90.00
_cell.angle_beta   90.00
_cell.angle_gamma   90.00
#
_symmetry.space_group_name_H-M   'P 1'
#
loop_
_entity.id
_entity.type
_entity.pdbx_description
1 polymer ?
#
loop_
_entity_poly.entity_id
_entity_poly.type
_entity_poly.pdbx_seq_one_letter_code
_entity_poly.pdbx_strand_id
1 'polypeptide(L)'
;RKLGLAPARTMQLAQRLYEGVDIGGETVGLITYMRTDGVDLAPEAVSSIRSMIGKEFGDDYVPQAPRRYNSKLKNAQEAHEAIRPTDIFRHPSQVRKLIDEDQAKLYDLIWTRTLACQMESAELERTSVDIVADAKTRKLDFRASGQVVLFDGFLKLYQESRDDDGDDEDKN
;
A
#
# COMPACT_ATOMS: atom_id res chain seq x y z
N ARG A 1 -6.45 6.69 7.88
CA ARG A 1 -5.39 7.72 7.81
C ARG A 1 -5.23 8.24 6.38
N LYS A 2 -4.79 7.43 5.41
CA LYS A 2 -4.54 7.87 4.01
C LYS A 2 -5.70 8.61 3.34
N LEU A 3 -6.93 8.24 3.64
CA LEU A 3 -8.13 8.84 3.05
C LEU A 3 -8.81 9.88 3.95
N GLY A 4 -8.28 10.14 5.15
CA GLY A 4 -8.90 11.03 6.13
C GLY A 4 -10.28 10.56 6.64
N LEU A 5 -10.60 9.28 6.47
CA LEU A 5 -11.90 8.73 6.86
C LEU A 5 -11.88 8.18 8.28
N ALA A 6 -12.98 8.41 9.01
CA ALA A 6 -13.18 7.78 10.32
C ALA A 6 -13.26 6.24 10.17
N PRO A 7 -12.76 5.45 11.17
CA PRO A 7 -12.77 3.98 11.10
C PRO A 7 -14.16 3.39 10.80
N ALA A 8 -15.21 3.88 11.46
CA ALA A 8 -16.58 3.41 11.22
C ALA A 8 -17.04 3.64 9.78
N ARG A 9 -16.73 4.81 9.21
CA ARG A 9 -17.04 5.12 7.79
C ARG A 9 -16.27 4.21 6.86
N THR A 10 -14.98 3.98 7.11
CA THR A 10 -14.15 3.07 6.32
C THR A 10 -14.72 1.65 6.31
N MET A 11 -15.16 1.15 7.47
CA MET A 11 -15.79 -0.18 7.56
C MET A 11 -17.11 -0.27 6.80
N GLN A 12 -17.95 0.77 6.86
CA GLN A 12 -19.20 0.82 6.07
C GLN A 12 -18.93 0.78 4.57
N LEU A 13 -17.93 1.51 4.09
CA LEU A 13 -17.54 1.52 2.69
C LEU A 13 -16.99 0.15 2.26
N ALA A 14 -16.12 -0.43 3.08
CA ALA A 14 -15.56 -1.76 2.82
C ALA A 14 -16.65 -2.84 2.78
N GLN A 15 -17.63 -2.77 3.69
CA GLN A 15 -18.77 -3.69 3.69
C GLN A 15 -19.59 -3.58 2.39
N ARG A 16 -19.88 -2.38 1.91
CA ARG A 16 -20.58 -2.18 0.64
C ARG A 16 -19.78 -2.72 -0.55
N LEU A 17 -18.46 -2.46 -0.59
CA LEU A 17 -17.59 -3.00 -1.64
C LEU A 17 -17.54 -4.53 -1.63
N TYR A 18 -17.66 -5.16 -0.47
CA TYR A 18 -17.71 -6.61 -0.33
C TYR A 18 -19.09 -7.19 -0.69
N GLU A 19 -20.18 -6.63 -0.14
CA GLU A 19 -21.55 -7.13 -0.35
C GLU A 19 -22.02 -6.98 -1.79
N GLY A 20 -21.54 -5.95 -2.47
CA GLY A 20 -21.80 -5.69 -3.88
C GLY A 20 -22.20 -4.25 -4.17
N VAL A 21 -21.70 -3.75 -5.26
CA VAL A 21 -22.05 -2.45 -5.85
C VAL A 21 -22.47 -2.63 -7.29
N ASP A 22 -23.38 -1.79 -7.76
CA ASP A 22 -23.78 -1.78 -9.17
C ASP A 22 -22.66 -1.18 -10.02
N ILE A 23 -22.17 -1.94 -10.98
CA ILE A 23 -21.13 -1.54 -11.93
C ILE A 23 -21.65 -1.52 -13.37
N GLY A 24 -22.82 -0.94 -13.59
CA GLY A 24 -23.41 -0.79 -14.91
C GLY A 24 -24.44 -1.87 -15.25
N GLY A 25 -25.27 -2.26 -14.29
CA GLY A 25 -26.36 -3.22 -14.43
C GLY A 25 -26.06 -4.59 -13.84
N GLU A 26 -24.89 -4.78 -13.28
CA GLU A 26 -24.50 -5.98 -12.52
C GLU A 26 -24.06 -5.59 -11.12
N THR A 27 -24.57 -6.28 -10.10
CA THR A 27 -24.12 -6.12 -8.72
C THR A 27 -22.95 -7.06 -8.44
N VAL A 28 -21.78 -6.48 -8.13
CA VAL A 28 -20.54 -7.24 -7.93
C VAL A 28 -19.86 -6.86 -6.64
N GLY A 29 -19.43 -7.86 -5.86
CA GLY A 29 -18.48 -7.66 -4.76
C GLY A 29 -17.09 -7.35 -5.30
N LEU A 30 -16.60 -6.16 -5.05
CA LEU A 30 -15.34 -5.66 -5.60
C LEU A 30 -14.12 -6.06 -4.79
N ILE A 31 -14.29 -6.40 -3.50
CA ILE A 31 -13.21 -6.83 -2.61
C ILE A 31 -13.56 -8.13 -1.91
N THR A 32 -12.55 -8.83 -1.41
CA THR A 32 -12.70 -9.97 -0.50
C THR A 32 -13.25 -9.52 0.85
N TYR A 33 -13.60 -10.47 1.71
CA TYR A 33 -14.17 -10.17 3.02
C TYR A 33 -13.27 -9.22 3.84
N MET A 34 -13.87 -8.16 4.40
CA MET A 34 -13.17 -7.01 4.96
C MET A 34 -12.58 -7.21 6.38
N ARG A 35 -12.40 -8.45 6.85
CA ARG A 35 -11.66 -8.69 8.11
C ARG A 35 -10.17 -8.44 7.93
N THR A 36 -9.56 -7.85 8.94
CA THR A 36 -8.16 -7.39 8.93
C THR A 36 -7.20 -8.35 9.63
N ASP A 37 -7.62 -9.55 9.95
CA ASP A 37 -6.83 -10.59 10.62
C ASP A 37 -6.04 -11.47 9.65
N GLY A 38 -6.45 -11.55 8.37
CA GLY A 38 -5.77 -12.29 7.32
C GLY A 38 -4.76 -11.45 6.56
N VAL A 39 -3.59 -12.03 6.27
CA VAL A 39 -2.55 -11.44 5.43
C VAL A 39 -2.17 -12.31 4.24
N ASP A 40 -2.68 -13.54 4.20
CA ASP A 40 -2.38 -14.50 3.14
C ASP A 40 -3.24 -14.24 1.91
N LEU A 41 -2.66 -14.45 0.74
CA LEU A 41 -3.33 -14.37 -0.56
C LEU A 41 -3.47 -15.78 -1.14
N ALA A 42 -4.62 -16.09 -1.72
CA ALA A 42 -4.83 -17.32 -2.46
C ALA A 42 -3.81 -17.44 -3.62
N PRO A 43 -3.30 -18.66 -3.92
CA PRO A 43 -2.30 -18.84 -4.98
C PRO A 43 -2.74 -18.29 -6.35
N GLU A 44 -4.01 -18.43 -6.68
CA GLU A 44 -4.60 -17.94 -7.92
C GLU A 44 -4.59 -16.40 -7.97
N ALA A 45 -4.88 -15.76 -6.83
CA ALA A 45 -4.82 -14.31 -6.71
C ALA A 45 -3.37 -13.81 -6.88
N VAL A 46 -2.41 -14.45 -6.23
CA VAL A 46 -0.98 -14.13 -6.40
C VAL A 46 -0.55 -14.24 -7.85
N SER A 47 -0.95 -15.30 -8.54
CA SER A 47 -0.66 -15.49 -9.97
C SER A 47 -1.22 -14.35 -10.83
N SER A 48 -2.49 -13.99 -10.61
CA SER A 48 -3.16 -12.91 -11.33
C SER A 48 -2.54 -11.54 -11.05
N ILE A 49 -2.19 -11.27 -9.78
CA ILE A 49 -1.52 -10.02 -9.37
C ILE A 49 -0.17 -9.90 -10.06
N ARG A 50 0.66 -10.93 -10.06
CA ARG A 50 1.97 -10.95 -10.69
C ARG A 50 1.87 -10.76 -12.20
N SER A 51 0.89 -11.41 -12.85
CA SER A 51 0.60 -11.20 -14.27
C SER A 51 0.22 -9.75 -14.58
N MET A 52 -0.60 -9.12 -13.72
CA MET A 52 -0.98 -7.72 -13.85
C MET A 52 0.22 -6.79 -13.70
N ILE A 53 1.12 -7.05 -12.73
CA ILE A 53 2.35 -6.27 -12.53
C ILE A 53 3.23 -6.34 -13.79
N GLY A 54 3.52 -7.53 -14.31
CA GLY A 54 4.31 -7.68 -15.52
C GLY A 54 3.70 -6.98 -16.73
N LYS A 55 2.38 -7.04 -16.87
CA LYS A 55 1.66 -6.38 -17.97
C LYS A 55 1.69 -4.86 -17.90
N GLU A 56 1.53 -4.27 -16.71
CA GLU A 56 1.43 -2.80 -16.55
C GLU A 56 2.77 -2.11 -16.33
N PHE A 57 3.68 -2.76 -15.61
CA PHE A 57 4.94 -2.14 -15.17
C PHE A 57 6.19 -2.76 -15.82
N GLY A 58 6.08 -3.99 -16.33
CA GLY A 58 7.18 -4.74 -16.89
C GLY A 58 7.73 -5.82 -15.95
N ASP A 59 8.50 -6.74 -16.51
CA ASP A 59 8.98 -7.93 -15.80
C ASP A 59 9.97 -7.59 -14.67
N ASP A 60 10.69 -6.48 -14.77
CA ASP A 60 11.61 -5.99 -13.73
C ASP A 60 10.91 -5.69 -12.41
N TYR A 61 9.60 -5.41 -12.46
CA TYR A 61 8.77 -5.15 -11.27
C TYR A 61 8.19 -6.42 -10.64
N VAL A 62 8.40 -7.58 -11.26
CA VAL A 62 7.90 -8.87 -10.77
C VAL A 62 9.01 -9.60 -10.03
N PRO A 63 8.97 -9.74 -8.70
CA PRO A 63 9.99 -10.47 -7.95
C PRO A 63 10.16 -11.90 -8.48
N GLN A 64 11.35 -12.47 -8.36
CA GLN A 64 11.63 -13.84 -8.79
C GLN A 64 10.68 -14.85 -8.12
N ALA A 65 10.37 -14.66 -6.85
CA ALA A 65 9.42 -15.48 -6.09
C ALA A 65 8.26 -14.63 -5.55
N PRO A 66 7.05 -15.21 -5.38
CA PRO A 66 5.95 -14.53 -4.72
C PRO A 66 6.32 -14.10 -3.30
N ARG A 67 5.94 -12.87 -2.93
CA ARG A 67 6.12 -12.37 -1.57
C ARG A 67 5.10 -13.02 -0.65
N ARG A 68 5.55 -13.48 0.50
CA ARG A 68 4.71 -14.06 1.55
C ARG A 68 4.81 -13.23 2.82
N TYR A 69 3.68 -13.06 3.49
CA TYR A 69 3.56 -12.32 4.74
C TYR A 69 3.04 -13.24 5.81
N ASN A 70 3.66 -13.22 6.99
CA ASN A 70 3.24 -14.04 8.12
C ASN A 70 2.46 -13.20 9.10
N SER A 71 1.28 -13.67 9.51
CA SER A 71 0.55 -13.10 10.63
C SER A 71 1.26 -13.49 11.94
N LYS A 72 1.50 -12.51 12.82
CA LYS A 72 2.03 -12.76 14.18
C LYS A 72 0.94 -13.20 15.18
N LEU A 73 -0.31 -13.29 14.74
CA LEU A 73 -1.43 -13.70 15.59
C LEU A 73 -1.36 -15.20 15.88
N LYS A 74 -1.03 -15.54 17.12
CA LYS A 74 -0.90 -16.94 17.59
C LYS A 74 -2.19 -17.76 17.58
N ASN A 75 -3.35 -17.14 17.35
CA ASN A 75 -4.68 -17.77 17.42
C ASN A 75 -5.48 -17.58 16.11
N ALA A 76 -4.83 -17.58 14.96
CA ALA A 76 -5.53 -17.60 13.67
C ALA A 76 -6.20 -18.96 13.45
N GLN A 77 -7.23 -19.24 14.23
CA GLN A 77 -8.19 -20.31 13.97
C GLN A 77 -9.08 -19.84 12.82
N GLU A 78 -8.83 -20.24 11.61
CA GLU A 78 -9.41 -19.76 10.35
C GLU A 78 -8.81 -18.42 9.88
N ALA A 79 -7.63 -18.50 9.29
CA ALA A 79 -7.04 -17.36 8.60
C ALA A 79 -7.92 -16.92 7.43
N HIS A 80 -8.57 -15.78 7.58
CA HIS A 80 -9.25 -15.15 6.45
C HIS A 80 -8.20 -14.73 5.42
N GLU A 81 -8.58 -14.78 4.16
CA GLU A 81 -7.76 -14.21 3.11
C GLU A 81 -7.57 -12.69 3.33
N ALA A 82 -6.44 -12.15 2.91
CA ALA A 82 -6.20 -10.71 2.92
C ALA A 82 -7.27 -9.96 2.12
N ILE A 83 -7.53 -8.72 2.54
CA ILE A 83 -8.44 -7.82 1.81
C ILE A 83 -7.78 -7.44 0.49
N ARG A 84 -8.38 -7.82 -0.63
CA ARG A 84 -7.91 -7.55 -1.99
C ARG A 84 -9.07 -7.35 -2.96
N PRO A 85 -8.83 -6.81 -4.17
CA PRO A 85 -9.82 -6.86 -5.24
C PRO A 85 -10.20 -8.31 -5.58
N THR A 86 -11.47 -8.57 -5.82
CA THR A 86 -11.96 -9.88 -6.31
C THR A 86 -11.41 -10.16 -7.70
N ASP A 87 -11.28 -9.12 -8.51
CA ASP A 87 -10.67 -9.14 -9.85
C ASP A 87 -9.62 -8.03 -9.95
N ILE A 88 -8.34 -8.42 -9.98
CA ILE A 88 -7.21 -7.47 -10.05
C ILE A 88 -7.15 -6.73 -11.39
N PHE A 89 -7.71 -7.30 -12.46
CA PHE A 89 -7.75 -6.68 -13.78
C PHE A 89 -8.82 -5.59 -13.91
N ARG A 90 -9.71 -5.47 -12.93
CA ARG A 90 -10.68 -4.38 -12.85
C ARG A 90 -10.02 -3.12 -12.32
N HIS A 91 -9.45 -2.32 -13.23
CA HIS A 91 -8.67 -1.15 -12.89
C HIS A 91 -9.53 -0.07 -12.19
N PRO A 92 -9.00 0.62 -11.15
CA PRO A 92 -9.72 1.66 -10.40
C PRO A 92 -10.34 2.77 -11.26
N SER A 93 -9.69 3.13 -12.39
CA SER A 93 -10.23 4.12 -13.32
C SER A 93 -11.55 3.72 -13.97
N GLN A 94 -11.80 2.43 -14.12
CA GLN A 94 -13.07 1.90 -14.64
C GLN A 94 -14.15 1.94 -13.56
N VAL A 95 -13.78 1.54 -12.35
CA VAL A 95 -14.69 1.48 -11.19
C VAL A 95 -15.14 2.87 -10.74
N ARG A 96 -14.23 3.83 -10.73
CA ARG A 96 -14.48 5.21 -10.26
C ARG A 96 -15.66 5.90 -10.95
N LYS A 97 -15.97 5.54 -12.17
CA LYS A 97 -17.06 6.13 -12.95
C LYS A 97 -18.43 5.57 -12.59
N LEU A 98 -18.46 4.46 -11.86
CA LEU A 98 -19.66 3.65 -11.66
C LEU A 98 -20.13 3.64 -10.19
N ILE A 99 -19.28 4.02 -9.25
CA ILE A 99 -19.56 3.96 -7.81
C ILE A 99 -19.32 5.30 -7.11
N ASP A 100 -19.74 5.40 -5.86
CA ASP A 100 -19.53 6.57 -5.00
C ASP A 100 -18.04 6.92 -4.86
N GLU A 101 -17.72 8.20 -4.75
CA GLU A 101 -16.33 8.69 -4.71
C GLU A 101 -15.52 8.12 -3.55
N ASP A 102 -16.11 8.01 -2.34
CA ASP A 102 -15.42 7.46 -1.17
C ASP A 102 -15.15 5.96 -1.35
N GLN A 103 -16.13 5.23 -1.94
CA GLN A 103 -15.96 3.82 -2.29
C GLN A 103 -14.85 3.64 -3.33
N ALA A 104 -14.81 4.50 -4.35
CA ALA A 104 -13.79 4.47 -5.39
C ALA A 104 -12.40 4.74 -4.82
N LYS A 105 -12.25 5.72 -3.92
CA LYS A 105 -10.98 5.99 -3.22
C LYS A 105 -10.52 4.80 -2.37
N LEU A 106 -11.45 4.15 -1.67
CA LEU A 106 -11.11 2.98 -0.86
C LEU A 106 -10.73 1.78 -1.74
N TYR A 107 -11.45 1.54 -2.82
CA TYR A 107 -11.12 0.49 -3.78
C TYR A 107 -9.74 0.72 -4.42
N ASP A 108 -9.46 1.95 -4.85
CA ASP A 108 -8.16 2.36 -5.42
C ASP A 108 -7.01 2.09 -4.43
N LEU A 109 -7.18 2.46 -3.17
CA LEU A 109 -6.19 2.19 -2.13
C LEU A 109 -5.95 0.68 -1.92
N ILE A 110 -7.01 -0.12 -1.89
CA ILE A 110 -6.92 -1.58 -1.75
C ILE A 110 -6.22 -2.19 -2.96
N TRP A 111 -6.61 -1.80 -4.17
CA TRP A 111 -6.01 -2.26 -5.42
C TRP A 111 -4.53 -1.93 -5.51
N THR A 112 -4.18 -0.67 -5.28
CA THR A 112 -2.81 -0.16 -5.26
C THR A 112 -1.94 -0.93 -4.26
N ARG A 113 -2.43 -1.11 -3.02
CA ARG A 113 -1.70 -1.83 -1.99
C ARG A 113 -1.54 -3.32 -2.31
N THR A 114 -2.55 -3.93 -2.92
CA THR A 114 -2.50 -5.33 -3.35
C THR A 114 -1.43 -5.56 -4.41
N LEU A 115 -1.30 -4.70 -5.40
CA LEU A 115 -0.20 -4.79 -6.38
C LEU A 115 1.15 -4.51 -5.71
N ALA A 116 1.27 -3.40 -4.99
CA ALA A 116 2.52 -2.99 -4.35
C ALA A 116 3.09 -4.07 -3.42
N CYS A 117 2.25 -4.84 -2.71
CA CYS A 117 2.70 -5.91 -1.83
C CYS A 117 3.34 -7.09 -2.59
N GLN A 118 3.09 -7.25 -3.88
CA GLN A 118 3.67 -8.29 -4.73
C GLN A 118 4.71 -7.75 -5.74
N MET A 119 5.01 -6.44 -5.72
CA MET A 119 6.03 -5.83 -6.59
C MET A 119 7.45 -6.02 -6.04
N GLU A 120 8.44 -5.79 -6.91
CA GLU A 120 9.84 -5.77 -6.51
C GLU A 120 10.14 -4.61 -5.57
N SER A 121 11.16 -4.79 -4.71
CA SER A 121 11.60 -3.78 -3.76
C SER A 121 12.20 -2.58 -4.47
N ALA A 122 12.02 -1.39 -3.90
CA ALA A 122 12.78 -0.24 -4.33
C ALA A 122 14.25 -0.35 -3.91
N GLU A 123 15.15 0.11 -4.76
CA GLU A 123 16.58 0.24 -4.48
C GLU A 123 16.93 1.72 -4.29
N LEU A 124 17.46 2.03 -3.13
CA LEU A 124 17.76 3.39 -2.73
C LEU A 124 19.24 3.49 -2.33
N GLU A 125 19.95 4.46 -2.87
CA GLU A 125 21.27 4.84 -2.41
C GLU A 125 21.17 6.03 -1.46
N ARG A 126 21.65 5.88 -0.23
CA ARG A 126 21.69 6.94 0.77
C ARG A 126 23.11 7.34 1.06
N THR A 127 23.42 8.61 0.85
CA THR A 127 24.70 9.22 1.23
C THR A 127 24.51 10.09 2.47
N SER A 128 25.36 9.90 3.48
CA SER A 128 25.39 10.75 4.68
C SER A 128 26.78 11.32 4.85
N VAL A 129 26.87 12.62 5.15
CA VAL A 129 28.10 13.35 5.40
C VAL A 129 28.07 13.91 6.81
N ASP A 130 29.03 13.53 7.63
CA ASP A 130 29.22 14.09 8.93
C ASP A 130 30.29 15.23 8.83
N ILE A 131 29.90 16.42 9.26
CA ILE A 131 30.71 17.63 9.19
C ILE A 131 31.00 18.08 10.62
N VAL A 132 32.27 18.11 10.97
CA VAL A 132 32.70 18.60 12.29
C VAL A 132 33.30 20.00 12.13
N ALA A 133 32.70 20.96 12.79
CA ALA A 133 33.26 22.34 12.86
C ALA A 133 33.88 22.57 14.22
N ASP A 134 35.20 22.78 14.24
CA ASP A 134 35.97 23.16 15.44
C ASP A 134 35.90 24.67 15.63
N ALA A 135 34.97 25.13 16.48
CA ALA A 135 34.94 26.52 16.92
C ALA A 135 35.83 26.69 18.17
N LYS A 136 36.36 27.90 18.39
CA LYS A 136 37.30 28.18 19.49
C LYS A 136 36.82 27.76 20.88
N THR A 137 35.53 27.65 21.10
CA THR A 137 34.91 27.35 22.40
C THR A 137 34.12 26.03 22.44
N ARG A 138 33.81 25.43 21.29
CA ARG A 138 33.01 24.18 21.20
C ARG A 138 33.16 23.49 19.85
N LYS A 139 33.02 22.17 19.85
CA LYS A 139 32.79 21.39 18.64
C LYS A 139 31.32 21.43 18.26
N LEU A 140 31.05 21.54 16.97
CA LEU A 140 29.70 21.47 16.40
C LEU A 140 29.69 20.35 15.38
N ASP A 141 28.76 19.41 15.56
CA ASP A 141 28.58 18.29 14.65
C ASP A 141 27.32 18.53 13.82
N PHE A 142 27.44 18.43 12.49
CA PHE A 142 26.38 18.54 11.56
C PHE A 142 26.30 17.24 10.74
N ARG A 143 25.10 16.82 10.38
CA ARG A 143 24.91 15.73 9.45
C ARG A 143 24.02 16.20 8.31
N ALA A 144 24.49 16.01 7.08
CA ALA A 144 23.70 16.13 5.87
C ALA A 144 23.45 14.74 5.30
N SER A 145 22.26 14.47 4.80
CA SER A 145 21.96 13.23 4.12
C SER A 145 21.15 13.48 2.87
N GLY A 146 21.48 12.74 1.80
CA GLY A 146 20.78 12.71 0.54
C GLY A 146 20.40 11.28 0.17
N GLN A 147 19.43 11.13 -0.69
CA GLN A 147 18.98 9.82 -1.19
C GLN A 147 18.68 9.91 -2.67
N VAL A 148 19.11 8.90 -3.42
CA VAL A 148 18.80 8.70 -4.83
C VAL A 148 18.02 7.39 -4.97
N VAL A 149 16.98 7.40 -5.80
CA VAL A 149 16.23 6.19 -6.15
C VAL A 149 16.93 5.59 -7.37
N LEU A 150 17.53 4.41 -7.22
CA LEU A 150 18.16 3.67 -8.32
C LEU A 150 17.13 2.86 -9.09
N PHE A 151 16.19 2.25 -8.37
CA PHE A 151 15.03 1.56 -8.91
C PHE A 151 13.82 1.84 -8.01
N ASP A 152 12.72 2.27 -8.60
CA ASP A 152 11.55 2.70 -7.82
C ASP A 152 10.73 1.53 -7.27
N GLY A 153 10.73 0.35 -7.92
CA GLY A 153 10.02 -0.82 -7.46
C GLY A 153 8.57 -0.53 -7.08
N PHE A 154 8.12 -1.01 -5.92
CA PHE A 154 6.76 -0.76 -5.43
C PHE A 154 6.44 0.72 -5.15
N LEU A 155 7.46 1.57 -4.98
CA LEU A 155 7.27 3.01 -4.77
C LEU A 155 6.67 3.72 -5.98
N LYS A 156 6.77 3.12 -7.18
CA LYS A 156 6.12 3.61 -8.39
C LYS A 156 4.60 3.71 -8.22
N LEU A 157 4.04 2.79 -7.47
CA LEU A 157 2.59 2.66 -7.29
C LEU A 157 2.13 3.13 -5.91
N TYR A 158 2.91 2.84 -4.87
CA TYR A 158 2.51 3.04 -3.50
C TYR A 158 3.59 3.78 -2.69
N GLN A 159 3.27 4.99 -2.26
CA GLN A 159 4.07 5.75 -1.30
C GLN A 159 3.30 5.83 0.02
N GLU A 160 3.91 5.38 1.09
CA GLU A 160 3.34 5.55 2.42
C GLU A 160 3.41 7.04 2.81
N SER A 161 2.26 7.61 3.22
CA SER A 161 2.27 8.96 3.78
C SER A 161 3.13 8.94 5.04
N ARG A 162 4.07 9.89 5.19
CA ARG A 162 4.69 10.15 6.48
C ARG A 162 3.56 10.56 7.44
N ASP A 163 3.55 9.99 8.62
CA ASP A 163 2.83 10.60 9.71
C ASP A 163 3.50 11.96 9.92
N ASP A 164 2.74 13.03 9.92
CA ASP A 164 3.18 14.28 10.51
C ASP A 164 3.37 13.95 12.00
N ASP A 165 4.59 13.55 12.37
CA ASP A 165 5.04 13.64 13.74
C ASP A 165 4.90 15.11 14.07
N GLY A 166 3.86 15.43 14.87
CA GLY A 166 3.56 16.79 15.24
C GLY A 166 4.83 17.46 15.69
N ASP A 167 5.13 18.58 15.07
CA ASP A 167 6.13 19.52 15.55
C ASP A 167 5.81 19.80 17.04
N ASP A 168 6.48 19.10 17.93
CA ASP A 168 6.72 19.59 19.27
C ASP A 168 7.60 20.84 19.09
N GLU A 169 6.95 21.95 18.79
CA GLU A 169 7.52 23.25 19.04
C GLU A 169 7.84 23.33 20.54
N ASP A 170 9.06 23.01 20.88
CA ASP A 170 9.66 23.43 22.14
C ASP A 170 9.59 24.96 22.21
N LYS A 171 8.48 25.42 22.80
CA LYS A 171 8.41 26.76 23.38
C LYS A 171 9.18 26.73 24.69
N ASN A 172 10.41 27.20 24.63
CA ASN A 172 11.06 27.92 25.73
C ASN A 172 12.14 28.84 25.19
#